data_9fc60b1c3a33b73f674d305ff63ae68e
#
_entry.id   9fc60b1c3a33b73f674d305ff63ae68e
#
_cell.length_a   1.000
_cell.length_b   1.000
_cell.length_c   1.000
_cell.angle_alpha   90.00
_cell.angle_beta   90.00
_cell.angle_gamma   90.00
#
_symmetry.space_group_name_H-M   'P 1'
#
loop_
_entity.id
_entity.type
_entity.pdbx_description
1 polymer ?
#
loop_
_entity_poly.entity_id
_entity_poly.type
_entity_poly.pdbx_seq_one_letter_code
_entity_poly.pdbx_strand_id
1 'polypeptide(L)'
;GDSALDHFSKSEIIDATKTYYPKSKKYYSIHILVQSNNYDQIGFGVKNNDDNYTILKISGDKYYKNNPKLCLKQLEEVSKDFDNQFGTSNKIKYTQKYEALDDGNSYAEVVDYNFNNNSAIRLWCNFFTKDTLEKRNTFNGFTVSINTNEWLTWLNNEAY
;
A
#
# COMPACT_ATOMS: atom_id res chain seq x y z
N GLY A 1 8.61 13.87 8.47
CA GLY A 1 7.28 13.31 8.17
C GLY A 1 6.35 13.62 9.32
N ASP A 2 5.08 13.60 9.06
CA ASP A 2 4.05 13.82 10.07
C ASP A 2 3.98 12.62 11.02
N SER A 3 3.46 12.83 12.21
CA SER A 3 3.23 11.77 13.18
C SER A 3 1.87 11.09 12.93
N ALA A 4 1.80 9.78 13.04
CA ALA A 4 0.51 9.09 13.03
C ALA A 4 -0.38 9.49 14.23
N LEU A 5 0.24 9.98 15.32
CA LEU A 5 -0.48 10.51 16.50
C LEU A 5 -1.24 11.82 16.23
N ASP A 6 -0.93 12.53 15.14
CA ASP A 6 -1.68 13.71 14.71
C ASP A 6 -3.07 13.35 14.14
N HIS A 7 -3.28 12.07 13.78
CA HIS A 7 -4.47 11.57 13.10
C HIS A 7 -5.21 10.48 13.86
N PHE A 8 -4.50 9.70 14.68
CA PHE A 8 -5.03 8.56 15.43
C PHE A 8 -4.58 8.62 16.88
N SER A 9 -5.42 8.19 17.80
CA SER A 9 -5.04 8.05 19.19
C SER A 9 -3.98 6.97 19.40
N LYS A 10 -3.18 7.08 20.45
CA LYS A 10 -2.16 6.08 20.76
C LYS A 10 -2.77 4.68 20.99
N SER A 11 -3.98 4.58 21.54
CA SER A 11 -4.69 3.32 21.71
C SER A 11 -5.05 2.69 20.37
N GLU A 12 -5.60 3.45 19.41
CA GLU A 12 -5.92 2.94 18.06
C GLU A 12 -4.67 2.39 17.36
N ILE A 13 -3.53 3.07 17.50
CA ILE A 13 -2.25 2.63 16.92
C ILE A 13 -1.73 1.35 17.60
N ILE A 14 -1.85 1.24 18.93
CA ILE A 14 -1.40 0.06 19.68
C ILE A 14 -2.25 -1.17 19.34
N ASP A 15 -3.57 -1.00 19.25
CA ASP A 15 -4.54 -2.08 19.01
C ASP A 15 -4.66 -2.47 17.53
N ALA A 16 -4.10 -1.66 16.63
CA ALA A 16 -4.11 -1.90 15.19
C ALA A 16 -3.33 -3.15 14.79
N THR A 17 -3.73 -3.73 13.65
CA THR A 17 -2.99 -4.85 13.04
C THR A 17 -1.61 -4.38 12.58
N LYS A 18 -0.58 -5.15 12.93
CA LYS A 18 0.82 -4.86 12.55
C LYS A 18 1.36 -5.94 11.62
N THR A 19 2.04 -5.49 10.57
CA THR A 19 2.74 -6.36 9.62
C THR A 19 4.23 -6.13 9.73
N TYR A 20 4.96 -7.18 10.13
CA TYR A 20 6.42 -7.20 10.18
C TYR A 20 6.98 -7.92 8.95
N TYR A 21 8.15 -7.51 8.52
CA TYR A 21 8.82 -8.05 7.34
C TYR A 21 9.82 -9.14 7.73
N PRO A 22 10.03 -10.18 6.88
CA PRO A 22 10.70 -11.40 7.31
C PRO A 22 12.17 -11.22 7.66
N LYS A 23 12.93 -10.39 6.93
CA LYS A 23 14.38 -10.26 7.14
C LYS A 23 14.78 -9.11 8.05
N SER A 24 13.97 -8.05 8.13
CA SER A 24 14.33 -6.85 8.89
C SER A 24 13.16 -6.35 9.71
N LYS A 25 13.39 -6.15 11.01
CA LYS A 25 12.42 -5.54 11.93
C LYS A 25 12.63 -4.03 12.11
N LYS A 26 13.42 -3.39 11.24
CA LYS A 26 13.73 -1.97 11.32
C LYS A 26 12.48 -1.10 11.17
N TYR A 27 11.58 -1.50 10.29
CA TYR A 27 10.27 -0.87 10.08
C TYR A 27 9.16 -1.92 10.08
N TYR A 28 7.93 -1.45 10.30
CA TYR A 28 6.73 -2.28 10.20
C TYR A 28 5.56 -1.44 9.68
N SER A 29 4.52 -2.10 9.19
CA SER A 29 3.28 -1.44 8.79
C SER A 29 2.21 -1.61 9.86
N ILE A 30 1.43 -0.55 10.06
CA ILE A 30 0.25 -0.50 10.94
C ILE A 30 -0.96 -0.34 10.04
N HIS A 31 -2.05 -1.07 10.31
CA HIS A 31 -3.26 -1.07 9.53
C HIS A 31 -4.47 -0.82 10.42
N ILE A 32 -5.19 0.28 10.17
CA ILE A 32 -6.39 0.70 10.91
C ILE A 32 -7.59 0.61 9.99
N LEU A 33 -8.63 -0.12 10.39
CA LEU A 33 -9.91 -0.13 9.70
C LEU A 33 -10.60 1.22 9.92
N VAL A 34 -11.15 1.80 8.86
CA VAL A 34 -11.81 3.10 8.91
C VAL A 34 -13.22 3.02 8.37
N GLN A 35 -14.11 3.85 8.91
CA GLN A 35 -15.46 4.03 8.39
C GLN A 35 -15.47 5.21 7.41
N SER A 36 -15.10 4.95 6.16
CA SER A 36 -15.01 5.96 5.11
C SER A 36 -15.64 5.45 3.81
N ASN A 37 -16.20 6.36 3.02
CA ASN A 37 -16.73 6.03 1.70
C ASN A 37 -15.60 5.68 0.71
N ASN A 38 -14.41 6.21 0.91
CA ASN A 38 -13.30 6.11 -0.03
C ASN A 38 -12.37 4.92 0.27
N TYR A 39 -12.15 4.62 1.56
CA TYR A 39 -11.23 3.57 1.99
C TYR A 39 -11.84 2.74 3.10
N ASP A 40 -11.53 1.47 3.13
CA ASP A 40 -11.93 0.53 4.18
C ASP A 40 -10.82 0.38 5.22
N GLN A 41 -9.57 0.69 4.84
CA GLN A 41 -8.41 0.64 5.72
C GLN A 41 -7.41 1.74 5.36
N ILE A 42 -6.75 2.28 6.38
CA ILE A 42 -5.56 3.14 6.25
C ILE A 42 -4.36 2.36 6.80
N GLY A 43 -3.28 2.36 6.02
CA GLY A 43 -2.01 1.76 6.44
C GLY A 43 -0.91 2.81 6.52
N PHE A 44 0.01 2.69 7.47
CA PHE A 44 1.21 3.49 7.50
C PHE A 44 2.42 2.68 7.94
N GLY A 45 3.55 3.00 7.30
CA GLY A 45 4.85 2.42 7.63
C GLY A 45 5.61 3.33 8.57
N VAL A 46 6.11 2.76 9.65
CA VAL A 46 6.84 3.47 10.70
C VAL A 46 8.11 2.71 11.08
N LYS A 47 9.04 3.42 11.71
CA LYS A 47 10.25 2.82 12.26
C LYS A 47 9.94 2.10 13.56
N ASN A 48 10.55 0.95 13.77
CA ASN A 48 10.46 0.25 15.05
C ASN A 48 11.15 1.09 16.15
N ASN A 49 10.55 1.13 17.34
CA ASN A 49 11.00 1.94 18.49
C ASN A 49 10.98 3.47 18.25
N ASP A 50 10.12 3.93 17.35
CA ASP A 50 9.82 5.35 17.20
C ASP A 50 8.51 5.68 17.95
N ASP A 51 8.62 6.30 19.11
CA ASP A 51 7.48 6.66 19.97
C ASP A 51 6.59 7.76 19.35
N ASN A 52 7.09 8.48 18.34
CA ASN A 52 6.32 9.48 17.59
C ASN A 52 5.56 8.88 16.43
N TYR A 53 5.80 7.62 16.08
CA TYR A 53 5.19 6.96 14.92
C TYR A 53 5.30 7.81 13.64
N THR A 54 6.52 8.30 13.35
CA THR A 54 6.79 9.11 12.15
C THR A 54 6.43 8.33 10.89
N ILE A 55 5.56 8.92 10.07
CA ILE A 55 5.03 8.27 8.87
C ILE A 55 6.08 8.30 7.76
N LEU A 56 6.53 7.13 7.30
CA LEU A 56 7.44 6.94 6.18
C LEU A 56 6.72 6.43 4.93
N LYS A 57 5.57 5.78 5.12
CA LYS A 57 4.65 5.35 4.08
C LYS A 57 3.23 5.59 4.59
N ILE A 58 2.34 6.04 3.71
CA ILE A 58 0.90 6.01 3.97
C ILE A 58 0.20 5.27 2.84
N SER A 59 -0.84 4.50 3.14
CA SER A 59 -1.69 3.85 2.14
C SER A 59 -3.16 3.91 2.51
N GLY A 60 -4.02 3.91 1.49
CA GLY A 60 -5.45 3.70 1.60
C GLY A 60 -5.86 2.49 0.78
N ASP A 61 -6.60 1.56 1.39
CA ASP A 61 -7.07 0.33 0.78
C ASP A 61 -8.58 0.33 0.64
N LYS A 62 -9.09 -0.02 -0.57
CA LYS A 62 -10.51 -0.21 -0.86
C LYS A 62 -10.77 -1.63 -1.32
N TYR A 63 -11.63 -2.35 -0.62
CA TYR A 63 -11.88 -3.77 -0.87
C TYR A 63 -12.96 -3.97 -1.94
N TYR A 64 -12.63 -4.75 -2.98
CA TYR A 64 -13.53 -5.11 -4.07
C TYR A 64 -13.66 -6.63 -4.18
N LYS A 65 -14.25 -7.26 -3.14
CA LYS A 65 -14.25 -8.72 -2.90
C LYS A 65 -14.49 -9.57 -4.17
N ASN A 66 -15.43 -9.16 -5.05
CA ASN A 66 -15.82 -9.95 -6.22
C ASN A 66 -16.00 -9.11 -7.49
N ASN A 67 -15.49 -7.90 -7.53
CA ASN A 67 -15.67 -7.02 -8.68
C ASN A 67 -14.36 -6.37 -9.16
N PRO A 68 -13.53 -7.13 -9.90
CA PRO A 68 -12.26 -6.62 -10.43
C PRO A 68 -12.44 -5.39 -11.34
N LYS A 69 -13.59 -5.27 -12.04
CA LYS A 69 -13.86 -4.12 -12.92
C LYS A 69 -13.97 -2.82 -12.15
N LEU A 70 -14.54 -2.84 -10.93
CA LEU A 70 -14.60 -1.64 -10.09
C LEU A 70 -13.23 -1.20 -9.61
N CYS A 71 -12.34 -2.15 -9.28
CA CYS A 71 -10.98 -1.85 -8.92
C CYS A 71 -10.24 -1.15 -10.07
N LEU A 72 -10.30 -1.72 -11.27
CA LEU A 72 -9.65 -1.15 -12.45
C LEU A 72 -10.20 0.23 -12.80
N LYS A 73 -11.51 0.43 -12.67
CA LYS A 73 -12.14 1.74 -12.86
C LYS A 73 -11.59 2.76 -11.87
N GLN A 74 -11.50 2.42 -10.58
CA GLN A 74 -10.92 3.30 -9.58
C GLN A 74 -9.44 3.58 -9.84
N LEU A 75 -8.66 2.57 -10.22
CA LEU A 75 -7.26 2.74 -10.60
C LEU A 75 -7.10 3.76 -11.72
N GLU A 76 -7.96 3.69 -12.75
CA GLU A 76 -7.95 4.63 -13.87
C GLU A 76 -8.35 6.04 -13.45
N GLU A 77 -9.43 6.20 -12.67
CA GLU A 77 -9.93 7.48 -12.18
C GLU A 77 -8.89 8.20 -11.31
N VAL A 78 -8.35 7.51 -10.30
CA VAL A 78 -7.31 8.07 -9.41
C VAL A 78 -6.02 8.35 -10.17
N SER A 79 -5.62 7.47 -11.09
CA SER A 79 -4.46 7.72 -11.94
C SER A 79 -4.63 8.97 -12.81
N LYS A 80 -5.83 9.23 -13.32
CA LYS A 80 -6.11 10.44 -14.10
C LYS A 80 -6.01 11.71 -13.24
N ASP A 81 -6.47 11.66 -11.99
CA ASP A 81 -6.34 12.78 -11.06
C ASP A 81 -4.86 13.08 -10.76
N PHE A 82 -4.04 12.04 -10.58
CA PHE A 82 -2.60 12.21 -10.41
C PHE A 82 -1.88 12.67 -11.68
N ASP A 83 -2.32 12.25 -12.88
CA ASP A 83 -1.81 12.78 -14.15
C ASP A 83 -2.02 14.30 -14.26
N ASN A 84 -3.19 14.78 -13.82
CA ASN A 84 -3.51 16.20 -13.80
C ASN A 84 -2.66 16.99 -12.79
N GLN A 85 -2.31 16.37 -11.67
CA GLN A 85 -1.59 17.02 -10.58
C GLN A 85 -0.06 16.97 -10.77
N PHE A 86 0.49 15.85 -11.22
CA PHE A 86 1.93 15.59 -11.26
C PHE A 86 2.48 15.43 -12.67
N GLY A 87 1.63 15.39 -13.70
CA GLY A 87 2.01 15.06 -15.06
C GLY A 87 2.29 13.58 -15.25
N THR A 88 2.66 13.20 -16.47
CA THR A 88 2.85 11.79 -16.87
C THR A 88 4.29 11.40 -17.12
N SER A 89 5.25 12.33 -17.00
CA SER A 89 6.66 12.12 -17.38
C SER A 89 7.35 11.00 -16.58
N ASN A 90 6.94 10.80 -15.32
CA ASN A 90 7.52 9.82 -14.42
C ASN A 90 6.55 8.68 -14.10
N LYS A 91 5.52 8.50 -14.93
CA LYS A 91 4.51 7.47 -14.78
C LYS A 91 4.91 6.18 -15.49
N ILE A 92 4.77 5.06 -14.79
CA ILE A 92 4.98 3.72 -15.36
C ILE A 92 3.73 2.88 -15.07
N LYS A 93 3.24 2.15 -16.09
CA LYS A 93 2.17 1.15 -15.96
C LYS A 93 2.71 -0.22 -16.26
N TYR A 94 2.38 -1.20 -15.42
CA TYR A 94 2.77 -2.60 -15.64
C TYR A 94 1.88 -3.57 -14.88
N THR A 95 1.92 -4.83 -15.31
CA THR A 95 1.33 -5.95 -14.57
C THR A 95 2.43 -6.62 -13.74
N GLN A 96 2.24 -6.73 -12.45
CA GLN A 96 3.13 -7.43 -11.53
C GLN A 96 2.56 -8.80 -11.19
N LYS A 97 3.27 -9.87 -11.54
CA LYS A 97 2.94 -11.22 -11.09
C LYS A 97 3.48 -11.47 -9.69
N TYR A 98 2.72 -12.20 -8.89
CA TYR A 98 3.11 -12.60 -7.54
C TYR A 98 3.77 -13.98 -7.54
N GLU A 99 4.97 -14.09 -8.11
CA GLU A 99 5.71 -15.36 -8.23
C GLU A 99 5.91 -16.08 -6.89
N ALA A 100 6.11 -15.31 -5.80
CA ALA A 100 6.27 -15.86 -4.45
C ALA A 100 5.00 -16.51 -3.86
N LEU A 101 3.84 -16.39 -4.53
CA LEU A 101 2.60 -17.02 -4.09
C LEU A 101 2.45 -18.45 -4.61
N ASP A 102 3.25 -18.84 -5.60
CA ASP A 102 3.28 -20.17 -6.22
C ASP A 102 1.88 -20.67 -6.72
N ASP A 103 0.96 -19.74 -6.99
CA ASP A 103 -0.37 -20.05 -7.52
C ASP A 103 -0.49 -19.76 -9.02
N GLY A 104 0.55 -19.16 -9.61
CA GLY A 104 0.72 -18.88 -11.04
C GLY A 104 -0.25 -17.86 -11.65
N ASN A 105 -1.26 -17.42 -10.90
CA ASN A 105 -2.38 -16.64 -11.42
C ASN A 105 -2.65 -15.34 -10.63
N SER A 106 -2.07 -15.17 -9.45
CA SER A 106 -2.20 -13.92 -8.71
C SER A 106 -1.33 -12.82 -9.30
N TYR A 107 -1.90 -11.64 -9.50
CA TYR A 107 -1.21 -10.50 -10.09
C TYR A 107 -1.78 -9.16 -9.59
N ALA A 108 -1.09 -8.07 -9.89
CA ALA A 108 -1.60 -6.72 -9.74
C ALA A 108 -1.44 -5.91 -11.02
N GLU A 109 -2.41 -5.06 -11.32
CA GLU A 109 -2.24 -3.95 -12.26
C GLU A 109 -1.73 -2.74 -11.48
N VAL A 110 -0.59 -2.19 -11.91
CA VAL A 110 0.17 -1.19 -11.15
C VAL A 110 0.37 0.08 -11.97
N VAL A 111 0.27 1.21 -11.31
CA VAL A 111 0.68 2.54 -11.81
C VAL A 111 1.60 3.17 -10.78
N ASP A 112 2.84 3.43 -11.16
CA ASP A 112 3.83 4.12 -10.34
C ASP A 112 4.08 5.53 -10.87
N TYR A 113 4.20 6.49 -9.95
CA TYR A 113 4.71 7.84 -10.17
C TYR A 113 6.00 7.99 -9.36
N ASN A 114 7.13 8.09 -10.04
CA ASN A 114 8.45 8.20 -9.41
C ASN A 114 8.91 9.65 -9.39
N PHE A 115 9.42 10.13 -8.27
CA PHE A 115 9.89 11.50 -8.10
C PHE A 115 11.42 11.58 -8.01
N ASN A 116 11.98 12.76 -8.32
CA ASN A 116 13.44 12.98 -8.36
C ASN A 116 14.14 12.74 -7.02
N ASN A 117 13.43 12.82 -5.91
CA ASN A 117 13.93 12.50 -4.56
C ASN A 117 13.84 11.01 -4.21
N ASN A 118 13.57 10.15 -5.19
CA ASN A 118 13.35 8.71 -5.06
C ASN A 118 12.16 8.31 -4.15
N SER A 119 11.26 9.24 -3.87
CA SER A 119 9.93 8.89 -3.33
C SER A 119 9.02 8.43 -4.47
N ALA A 120 7.94 7.73 -4.15
CA ALA A 120 6.98 7.29 -5.16
C ALA A 120 5.56 7.26 -4.64
N ILE A 121 4.61 7.49 -5.56
CA ILE A 121 3.21 7.12 -5.36
C ILE A 121 2.98 5.86 -6.19
N ARG A 122 2.38 4.84 -5.56
CA ARG A 122 1.97 3.61 -6.22
C ARG A 122 0.48 3.43 -6.07
N LEU A 123 -0.17 3.15 -7.19
CA LEU A 123 -1.57 2.72 -7.26
C LEU A 123 -1.58 1.29 -7.77
N TRP A 124 -2.37 0.41 -7.16
CA TRP A 124 -2.51 -0.94 -7.70
C TRP A 124 -3.84 -1.59 -7.38
N CYS A 125 -4.26 -2.47 -8.29
CA CYS A 125 -5.35 -3.40 -8.09
C CYS A 125 -4.79 -4.82 -7.93
N ASN A 126 -5.04 -5.44 -6.79
CA ASN A 126 -4.66 -6.82 -6.52
C ASN A 126 -5.75 -7.78 -7.00
N PHE A 127 -5.32 -8.86 -7.68
CA PHE A 127 -6.15 -9.96 -8.13
C PHE A 127 -5.52 -11.26 -7.65
N PHE A 128 -6.00 -11.76 -6.52
CA PHE A 128 -5.57 -13.02 -5.92
C PHE A 128 -6.51 -14.15 -6.32
N THR A 129 -5.97 -15.35 -6.47
CA THR A 129 -6.79 -16.57 -6.63
C THR A 129 -7.61 -16.81 -5.36
N LYS A 130 -8.71 -17.56 -5.48
CA LYS A 130 -9.56 -17.92 -4.33
C LYS A 130 -8.74 -18.62 -3.24
N ASP A 131 -7.86 -19.51 -3.62
CA ASP A 131 -6.97 -20.25 -2.72
C ASP A 131 -6.03 -19.31 -1.93
N THR A 132 -5.44 -18.32 -2.61
CA THR A 132 -4.60 -17.31 -1.98
C THR A 132 -5.38 -16.42 -1.02
N LEU A 133 -6.59 -15.99 -1.39
CA LEU A 133 -7.47 -15.19 -0.53
C LEU A 133 -7.77 -15.91 0.79
N GLU A 134 -8.12 -17.21 0.71
CA GLU A 134 -8.46 -18.03 1.88
C GLU A 134 -7.22 -18.32 2.75
N LYS A 135 -6.10 -18.73 2.15
CA LYS A 135 -4.89 -19.12 2.89
C LYS A 135 -4.16 -17.95 3.55
N ARG A 136 -4.17 -16.78 2.94
CA ARG A 136 -3.38 -15.63 3.39
C ARG A 136 -4.21 -14.53 4.07
N ASN A 137 -5.52 -14.74 4.21
CA ASN A 137 -6.44 -13.75 4.77
C ASN A 137 -6.22 -12.35 4.14
N THR A 138 -6.08 -12.33 2.82
CA THR A 138 -5.88 -11.13 2.02
C THR A 138 -7.14 -10.78 1.23
N PHE A 139 -7.12 -9.73 0.43
CA PHE A 139 -8.29 -9.28 -0.31
C PHE A 139 -7.93 -8.81 -1.72
N ASN A 140 -8.90 -8.90 -2.62
CA ASN A 140 -8.86 -8.19 -3.90
C ASN A 140 -9.31 -6.75 -3.67
N GLY A 141 -8.54 -5.81 -4.17
CA GLY A 141 -8.86 -4.41 -3.93
C GLY A 141 -7.88 -3.44 -4.55
N PHE A 142 -8.27 -2.17 -4.49
CA PHE A 142 -7.47 -1.03 -4.87
C PHE A 142 -6.65 -0.56 -3.66
N THR A 143 -5.40 -0.24 -3.91
CA THR A 143 -4.54 0.44 -2.94
C THR A 143 -3.87 1.63 -3.59
N VAL A 144 -3.82 2.74 -2.87
CA VAL A 144 -2.94 3.86 -3.15
C VAL A 144 -1.91 3.96 -2.03
N SER A 145 -0.62 4.17 -2.35
CA SER A 145 0.38 4.45 -1.33
C SER A 145 1.32 5.56 -1.74
N ILE A 146 1.71 6.36 -0.76
CA ILE A 146 2.75 7.38 -0.86
C ILE A 146 3.92 6.88 -0.02
N ASN A 147 5.10 6.79 -0.63
CA ASN A 147 6.25 6.16 -0.04
C ASN A 147 7.44 7.12 -0.06
N THR A 148 8.09 7.30 1.08
CA THR A 148 9.35 8.06 1.14
C THR A 148 10.49 7.26 0.54
N ASN A 149 11.56 7.93 0.14
CA ASN A 149 12.80 7.29 -0.30
C ASN A 149 13.36 6.34 0.78
N GLU A 150 13.32 6.74 2.05
CA GLU A 150 13.80 5.92 3.17
C GLU A 150 13.06 4.58 3.25
N TRP A 151 11.72 4.61 3.16
CA TRP A 151 10.89 3.42 3.16
C TRP A 151 11.19 2.51 1.96
N LEU A 152 11.26 3.07 0.75
CA LEU A 152 11.50 2.31 -0.47
C LEU A 152 12.90 1.69 -0.50
N THR A 153 13.91 2.44 -0.07
CA THR A 153 15.29 1.93 0.01
C THR A 153 15.38 0.71 0.93
N TRP A 154 14.79 0.80 2.10
CA TRP A 154 14.75 -0.32 3.03
C TRP A 154 13.93 -1.50 2.48
N LEU A 155 12.74 -1.23 1.92
CA LEU A 155 11.85 -2.27 1.39
C LEU A 155 12.54 -3.12 0.32
N ASN A 156 13.30 -2.48 -0.56
CA ASN A 156 13.99 -3.11 -1.68
C ASN A 156 15.26 -3.86 -1.28
N ASN A 157 15.94 -3.44 -0.21
CA ASN A 157 17.26 -3.96 0.12
C ASN A 157 17.30 -4.83 1.39
N GLU A 158 16.39 -4.63 2.34
CA GLU A 158 16.50 -5.21 3.68
C GLU A 158 15.26 -5.99 4.14
N ALA A 159 14.07 -5.72 3.57
CA ALA A 159 12.79 -6.22 4.10
C ALA A 159 12.53 -7.71 3.79
N TYR A 160 12.99 -8.22 2.61
CA TYR A 160 12.73 -9.57 2.08
C TYR A 160 13.98 -10.37 1.75
#